data_8f675b39390ec409a0666b3c1696951b
#
_entry.id   8f675b39390ec409a0666b3c1696951b
#
_cell.length_a   1.000
_cell.length_b   1.000
_cell.length_c   1.000
_cell.angle_alpha   90.00
_cell.angle_beta   90.00
_cell.angle_gamma   90.00
#
_symmetry.space_group_name_H-M   'P 1'
#
loop_
_entity.id
_entity.type
_entity.pdbx_description
1 polymer ?
#
loop_
_entity_poly.entity_id
_entity_poly.type
_entity_poly.pdbx_seq_one_letter_code
_entity_poly.pdbx_strand_id
1 'polypeptide(L)'
;AALLKSGLKGIAFFPANDEASLNYPDNTYRYHQDSNFAYFFGLDTPDLVGVVDFESGEEILFGREITIDDIIWCGNLPSLTEQGEMIAVKQTRDINGFGEYIRDAVAKGRQIHMLPPYRGDMKIKLAKWFNTDIDSLSKYVSQELIQEVVKLREIKSDVEIEDMEKAANTAYFMHTTAMKMCKPGVIEQEIAGAVEGVAISNGYGVSFPVILSMDGQTLHNHNHNGILQEGRMMVCDAGAETKNYYASDFTRTIPVGGKFNS
;
A
#
# COMPACT_ATOMS: atom_id res chain seq x y z
N ALA A 1 -0.86 20.13 -4.84
CA ALA A 1 -1.42 21.17 -5.75
C ALA A 1 -2.89 20.90 -6.13
N ALA A 2 -3.29 19.68 -6.55
CA ALA A 2 -4.69 19.40 -6.95
C ALA A 2 -5.65 19.46 -5.76
N LEU A 3 -5.28 18.89 -4.63
CA LEU A 3 -6.08 18.88 -3.41
C LEU A 3 -6.31 20.29 -2.85
N LEU A 4 -5.35 21.21 -3.00
CA LEU A 4 -5.50 22.62 -2.61
C LEU A 4 -6.59 23.36 -3.39
N LYS A 5 -7.04 22.83 -4.53
CA LYS A 5 -8.13 23.40 -5.34
C LYS A 5 -9.52 22.88 -4.94
N SER A 6 -9.61 21.97 -3.98
CA SER A 6 -10.87 21.34 -3.55
C SER A 6 -11.85 22.33 -2.90
N GLY A 7 -11.34 23.42 -2.34
CA GLY A 7 -12.12 24.37 -1.53
C GLY A 7 -12.28 23.97 -0.06
N LEU A 8 -11.64 22.87 0.37
CA LEU A 8 -11.57 22.50 1.79
C LEU A 8 -10.87 23.59 2.60
N LYS A 9 -11.20 23.66 3.88
CA LYS A 9 -10.56 24.55 4.87
C LYS A 9 -9.92 23.71 5.97
N GLY A 10 -8.98 24.31 6.72
CA GLY A 10 -8.30 23.61 7.79
C GLY A 10 -7.11 22.79 7.30
N ILE A 11 -6.89 21.60 7.85
CA ILE A 11 -5.69 20.81 7.65
C ILE A 11 -6.08 19.39 7.27
N ALA A 12 -5.58 18.87 6.15
CA ALA A 12 -5.53 17.44 5.87
C ALA A 12 -4.14 16.90 6.15
N PHE A 13 -4.07 15.66 6.64
CA PHE A 13 -2.80 14.96 6.80
C PHE A 13 -2.91 13.51 6.33
N PHE A 14 -1.79 12.99 5.85
CA PHE A 14 -1.64 11.65 5.29
C PHE A 14 -0.44 10.99 5.98
N PRO A 15 -0.66 10.06 6.91
CA PRO A 15 0.43 9.33 7.53
C PRO A 15 0.95 8.26 6.58
N ALA A 16 2.27 8.13 6.49
CA ALA A 16 2.92 6.96 5.92
C ALA A 16 2.71 5.74 6.82
N ASN A 17 2.79 4.54 6.27
CA ASN A 17 2.85 3.34 7.07
C ASN A 17 4.18 3.26 7.85
N ASP A 18 4.16 2.53 8.95
CA ASP A 18 5.36 2.10 9.65
C ASP A 18 5.73 0.68 9.22
N GLU A 19 6.98 0.30 9.41
CA GLU A 19 7.39 -1.09 9.30
C GLU A 19 6.65 -1.93 10.37
N ALA A 20 6.27 -3.14 10.00
CA ALA A 20 5.58 -4.07 10.89
C ALA A 20 6.46 -5.29 11.16
N SER A 21 6.74 -5.59 12.43
CA SER A 21 7.51 -6.75 12.82
C SER A 21 6.76 -8.05 12.54
N LEU A 22 7.45 -9.04 11.98
CA LEU A 22 6.93 -10.39 11.75
C LEU A 22 6.92 -11.20 13.07
N ASN A 23 8.09 -11.32 13.72
CA ASN A 23 8.27 -12.10 14.94
C ASN A 23 9.37 -11.54 15.86
N TYR A 24 10.10 -10.53 15.42
CA TYR A 24 11.16 -9.84 16.12
C TYR A 24 11.24 -8.39 15.60
N PRO A 25 11.64 -7.38 16.40
CA PRO A 25 11.64 -5.98 15.99
C PRO A 25 12.31 -5.71 14.63
N ASP A 26 13.47 -6.32 14.38
CA ASP A 26 14.25 -6.07 13.17
C ASP A 26 13.94 -7.05 12.02
N ASN A 27 13.08 -8.06 12.27
CA ASN A 27 12.58 -8.95 11.22
C ASN A 27 11.17 -8.51 10.82
N THR A 28 11.11 -7.60 9.86
CA THR A 28 9.86 -6.99 9.41
C THR A 28 9.23 -7.75 8.24
N TYR A 29 7.91 -7.63 8.13
CA TYR A 29 7.25 -7.87 6.85
C TYR A 29 7.81 -6.95 5.78
N ARG A 30 7.66 -7.35 4.52
CA ARG A 30 7.97 -6.44 3.42
C ARG A 30 7.20 -5.13 3.63
N TYR A 31 7.92 -4.01 3.60
CA TYR A 31 7.31 -2.70 3.73
C TYR A 31 6.34 -2.45 2.57
N HIS A 32 5.20 -1.87 2.88
CA HIS A 32 4.23 -1.40 1.90
C HIS A 32 3.69 -0.05 2.37
N GLN A 33 3.86 0.95 1.54
CA GLN A 33 3.43 2.30 1.85
C GLN A 33 1.91 2.42 1.88
N ASP A 34 1.39 3.37 2.66
CA ASP A 34 -0.02 3.78 2.54
C ASP A 34 -0.30 4.33 1.14
N SER A 35 -1.35 3.80 0.50
CA SER A 35 -1.64 4.13 -0.90
C SER A 35 -2.01 5.59 -1.12
N ASN A 36 -2.58 6.28 -0.13
CA ASN A 36 -2.90 7.70 -0.23
C ASN A 36 -1.66 8.55 0.02
N PHE A 37 -0.81 8.17 1.00
CA PHE A 37 0.47 8.83 1.17
C PHE A 37 1.33 8.71 -0.08
N ALA A 38 1.45 7.51 -0.65
CA ALA A 38 2.16 7.28 -1.91
C ALA A 38 1.61 8.14 -3.05
N TYR A 39 0.28 8.22 -3.18
CA TYR A 39 -0.38 9.00 -4.22
C TYR A 39 -0.12 10.51 -4.11
N PHE A 40 -0.17 11.08 -2.90
CA PHE A 40 -0.06 12.53 -2.70
C PHE A 40 1.39 13.01 -2.51
N PHE A 41 2.25 12.19 -1.93
CA PHE A 41 3.63 12.55 -1.56
C PHE A 41 4.70 11.77 -2.33
N GLY A 42 4.40 10.58 -2.85
CA GLY A 42 5.32 9.84 -3.73
C GLY A 42 6.60 9.33 -3.06
N LEU A 43 6.66 9.29 -1.74
CA LEU A 43 7.80 8.77 -0.98
C LEU A 43 7.52 7.36 -0.48
N ASP A 44 8.53 6.49 -0.54
CA ASP A 44 8.47 5.11 -0.07
C ASP A 44 9.28 4.93 1.22
N THR A 45 9.20 5.89 2.12
CA THR A 45 9.88 5.92 3.41
C THR A 45 8.85 5.77 4.53
N PRO A 46 9.09 4.90 5.53
CA PRO A 46 8.21 4.77 6.69
C PRO A 46 8.28 5.98 7.61
N ASP A 47 7.32 6.05 8.54
CA ASP A 47 7.29 7.02 9.64
C ASP A 47 7.28 8.49 9.21
N LEU A 48 6.67 8.79 8.07
CA LEU A 48 6.42 10.15 7.60
C LEU A 48 4.97 10.58 7.81
N VAL A 49 4.73 11.88 7.85
CA VAL A 49 3.38 12.46 7.74
C VAL A 49 3.42 13.63 6.79
N GLY A 50 2.65 13.52 5.72
CA GLY A 50 2.41 14.64 4.81
C GLY A 50 1.22 15.47 5.27
N VAL A 51 1.37 16.77 5.29
CA VAL A 51 0.33 17.73 5.70
C VAL A 51 0.04 18.69 4.56
N VAL A 52 -1.24 18.98 4.36
CA VAL A 52 -1.74 20.03 3.45
C VAL A 52 -2.58 21.00 4.26
N ASP A 53 -2.14 22.23 4.37
CA ASP A 53 -2.87 23.31 5.02
C ASP A 53 -3.63 24.11 3.96
N PHE A 54 -4.95 24.00 3.97
CA PHE A 54 -5.81 24.62 2.95
C PHE A 54 -5.94 26.13 3.11
N GLU A 55 -5.65 26.68 4.27
CA GLU A 55 -5.79 28.10 4.55
C GLU A 55 -4.53 28.88 4.17
N SER A 56 -3.35 28.35 4.49
CA SER A 56 -2.07 28.93 4.09
C SER A 56 -1.59 28.50 2.70
N GLY A 57 -2.09 27.37 2.21
CA GLY A 57 -1.59 26.72 1.00
C GLY A 57 -0.25 26.01 1.19
N GLU A 58 0.19 25.85 2.44
CA GLU A 58 1.46 25.20 2.77
C GLU A 58 1.33 23.67 2.75
N GLU A 59 2.39 23.05 2.28
CA GLU A 59 2.61 21.60 2.38
C GLU A 59 3.79 21.36 3.31
N ILE A 60 3.65 20.43 4.27
CA ILE A 60 4.66 20.14 5.28
C ILE A 60 4.91 18.64 5.31
N LEU A 61 6.17 18.24 5.35
CA LEU A 61 6.58 16.86 5.58
C LEU A 61 7.14 16.72 6.99
N PHE A 62 6.48 15.92 7.81
CA PHE A 62 7.00 15.50 9.12
C PHE A 62 7.70 14.16 8.98
N GLY A 63 8.86 14.02 9.60
CA GLY A 63 9.65 12.80 9.62
C GLY A 63 10.76 12.90 10.66
N ARG A 64 11.55 11.86 10.80
CA ARG A 64 12.76 11.90 11.62
C ARG A 64 13.99 12.15 10.77
N GLU A 65 15.00 12.76 11.37
CA GLU A 65 16.31 12.86 10.73
C GLU A 65 17.03 11.50 10.72
N ILE A 66 17.86 11.30 9.71
CA ILE A 66 18.69 10.11 9.56
C ILE A 66 19.81 10.13 10.60
N THR A 67 19.96 9.03 11.32
CA THR A 67 21.02 8.84 12.31
C THR A 67 22.22 8.11 11.70
N ILE A 68 23.36 8.13 12.43
CA ILE A 68 24.55 7.35 12.05
C ILE A 68 24.23 5.85 12.03
N ASP A 69 23.40 5.38 12.97
CA ASP A 69 22.98 3.98 13.02
C ASP A 69 22.18 3.58 11.78
N ASP A 70 21.26 4.45 11.31
CA ASP A 70 20.54 4.22 10.05
C ASP A 70 21.49 4.05 8.87
N ILE A 71 22.54 4.88 8.80
CA ILE A 71 23.54 4.80 7.72
C ILE A 71 24.35 3.50 7.81
N ILE A 72 24.70 3.07 9.02
CA ILE A 72 25.45 1.82 9.25
C ILE A 72 24.62 0.60 8.80
N TRP A 73 23.33 0.57 9.12
CA TRP A 73 22.46 -0.58 8.82
C TRP A 73 21.84 -0.55 7.42
N CYS A 74 21.47 0.61 6.92
CA CYS A 74 20.70 0.76 5.69
C CYS A 74 21.48 1.41 4.55
N GLY A 75 22.70 1.88 4.79
CA GLY A 75 23.47 2.67 3.81
C GLY A 75 23.06 4.14 3.76
N ASN A 76 23.48 4.84 2.72
CA ASN A 76 23.11 6.25 2.55
C ASN A 76 21.63 6.39 2.23
N LEU A 77 20.91 7.04 3.13
CA LEU A 77 19.51 7.40 2.99
C LEU A 77 19.40 8.92 2.80
N PRO A 78 18.41 9.42 2.03
CA PRO A 78 18.18 10.85 1.92
C PRO A 78 17.69 11.42 3.26
N SER A 79 18.26 12.56 3.67
CA SER A 79 17.79 13.32 4.82
C SER A 79 16.33 13.73 4.66
N LEU A 80 15.67 14.13 5.75
CA LEU A 80 14.29 14.61 5.68
C LEU A 80 14.14 15.82 4.74
N THR A 81 15.13 16.71 4.75
CA THR A 81 15.14 17.87 3.84
C THR A 81 15.25 17.44 2.38
N GLU A 82 16.16 16.53 2.05
CA GLU A 82 16.29 16.00 0.69
C GLU A 82 15.02 15.28 0.24
N GLN A 83 14.35 14.52 1.12
CA GLN A 83 13.06 13.92 0.84
C GLN A 83 11.99 14.97 0.52
N GLY A 84 11.94 16.07 1.29
CA GLY A 84 11.06 17.20 1.01
C GLY A 84 11.33 17.82 -0.37
N GLU A 85 12.61 18.02 -0.70
CA GLU A 85 13.02 18.56 -2.01
C GLU A 85 12.63 17.66 -3.18
N MET A 86 12.75 16.34 -3.03
CA MET A 86 12.35 15.35 -4.06
C MET A 86 10.87 15.50 -4.45
N ILE A 87 10.02 15.92 -3.55
CA ILE A 87 8.57 16.06 -3.74
C ILE A 87 8.11 17.53 -3.80
N ALA A 88 9.06 18.46 -3.89
CA ALA A 88 8.83 19.91 -3.91
C ALA A 88 8.10 20.47 -2.67
N VAL A 89 8.16 19.78 -1.54
CA VAL A 89 7.68 20.27 -0.23
C VAL A 89 8.82 21.01 0.46
N LYS A 90 8.60 22.31 0.70
CA LYS A 90 9.64 23.21 1.22
C LYS A 90 9.82 23.16 2.75
N GLN A 91 8.77 22.74 3.46
CA GLN A 91 8.78 22.70 4.92
C GLN A 91 8.92 21.26 5.39
N THR A 92 9.99 21.00 6.12
CA THR A 92 10.19 19.73 6.83
C THR A 92 10.25 19.98 8.33
N ARG A 93 9.71 19.06 9.14
CA ARG A 93 9.65 19.17 10.60
C ARG A 93 9.85 17.80 11.25
N ASP A 94 10.38 17.80 12.47
CA ASP A 94 10.52 16.57 13.26
C ASP A 94 9.14 15.96 13.57
N ILE A 95 9.01 14.65 13.34
CA ILE A 95 7.79 13.87 13.59
C ILE A 95 7.33 13.95 15.05
N ASN A 96 8.24 14.10 15.99
CA ASN A 96 7.92 14.26 17.41
C ASN A 96 7.07 15.51 17.69
N GLY A 97 7.18 16.53 16.86
CA GLY A 97 6.37 17.74 16.93
C GLY A 97 4.97 17.62 16.32
N PHE A 98 4.67 16.56 15.56
CA PHE A 98 3.40 16.44 14.85
C PHE A 98 2.19 16.38 15.79
N GLY A 99 2.29 15.63 16.90
CA GLY A 99 1.21 15.56 17.88
C GLY A 99 0.85 16.91 18.51
N GLU A 100 1.85 17.74 18.79
CA GLU A 100 1.63 19.12 19.27
C GLU A 100 1.00 19.99 18.19
N TYR A 101 1.54 19.94 16.98
CA TYR A 101 1.04 20.68 15.82
C TYR A 101 -0.47 20.42 15.58
N ILE A 102 -0.90 19.17 15.62
CA ILE A 102 -2.30 18.82 15.36
C ILE A 102 -3.22 19.22 16.51
N ARG A 103 -2.77 19.03 17.78
CA ARG A 103 -3.55 19.47 18.97
C ARG A 103 -3.71 20.98 19.03
N ASP A 104 -2.69 21.73 18.69
CA ASP A 104 -2.75 23.18 18.59
C ASP A 104 -3.74 23.65 17.53
N ALA A 105 -3.77 22.98 16.38
CA ALA A 105 -4.76 23.27 15.35
C ALA A 105 -6.18 23.01 15.84
N VAL A 106 -6.42 21.88 16.52
CA VAL A 106 -7.72 21.56 17.14
C VAL A 106 -8.10 22.60 18.19
N ALA A 107 -7.17 22.99 19.08
CA ALA A 107 -7.41 24.00 20.12
C ALA A 107 -7.76 25.39 19.55
N LYS A 108 -7.23 25.71 18.36
CA LYS A 108 -7.55 26.94 17.60
C LYS A 108 -8.84 26.83 16.80
N GLY A 109 -9.59 25.71 16.93
CA GLY A 109 -10.85 25.50 16.22
C GLY A 109 -10.69 25.21 14.73
N ARG A 110 -9.49 24.85 14.28
CA ARG A 110 -9.25 24.47 12.87
C ARG A 110 -9.86 23.12 12.57
N GLN A 111 -10.45 22.95 11.41
CA GLN A 111 -10.95 21.67 10.93
C GLN A 111 -9.77 20.76 10.60
N ILE A 112 -9.86 19.52 11.08
CA ILE A 112 -8.88 18.47 10.77
C ILE A 112 -9.54 17.42 9.89
N HIS A 113 -8.87 17.07 8.81
CA HIS A 113 -9.31 16.06 7.86
C HIS A 113 -8.36 14.87 7.88
N MET A 114 -8.91 13.70 8.14
CA MET A 114 -8.22 12.43 8.15
C MET A 114 -9.00 11.40 7.33
N LEU A 115 -8.31 10.53 6.64
CA LEU A 115 -8.89 9.33 6.04
C LEU A 115 -9.09 8.23 7.12
N PRO A 116 -10.02 7.29 6.94
CA PRO A 116 -10.24 6.22 7.90
C PRO A 116 -8.96 5.37 8.09
N PRO A 117 -8.39 5.28 9.31
CA PRO A 117 -7.24 4.42 9.55
C PRO A 117 -7.65 2.95 9.57
N TYR A 118 -6.97 2.11 8.79
CA TYR A 118 -7.25 0.67 8.71
C TYR A 118 -6.27 -0.19 9.53
N ARG A 119 -5.02 0.25 9.75
CA ARG A 119 -4.00 -0.46 10.52
C ARG A 119 -4.15 -0.19 12.02
N GLY A 120 -3.98 -1.23 12.84
CA GLY A 120 -4.08 -1.13 14.30
C GLY A 120 -2.97 -0.28 14.93
N ASP A 121 -1.72 -0.42 14.45
CA ASP A 121 -0.57 0.37 14.85
C ASP A 121 -0.78 1.87 14.58
N MET A 122 -1.29 2.20 13.40
CA MET A 122 -1.62 3.58 13.04
C MET A 122 -2.73 4.16 13.92
N LYS A 123 -3.77 3.38 14.26
CA LYS A 123 -4.81 3.83 15.20
C LYS A 123 -4.24 4.19 16.56
N ILE A 124 -3.30 3.40 17.08
CA ILE A 124 -2.61 3.67 18.35
C ILE A 124 -1.79 4.95 18.25
N LYS A 125 -1.05 5.14 17.15
CA LYS A 125 -0.22 6.31 16.88
C LYS A 125 -1.07 7.59 16.79
N LEU A 126 -2.16 7.54 16.04
CA LEU A 126 -3.13 8.62 15.93
C LEU A 126 -3.76 8.99 17.29
N ALA A 127 -4.17 7.99 18.07
CA ALA A 127 -4.73 8.23 19.41
C ALA A 127 -3.75 8.98 20.31
N LYS A 128 -2.45 8.65 20.25
CA LYS A 128 -1.39 9.36 20.97
C LYS A 128 -1.22 10.81 20.45
N TRP A 129 -1.19 11.02 19.14
CA TRP A 129 -1.05 12.35 18.55
C TRP A 129 -2.20 13.27 18.92
N PHE A 130 -3.43 12.77 18.87
CA PHE A 130 -4.62 13.53 19.23
C PHE A 130 -4.88 13.60 20.76
N ASN A 131 -4.12 12.85 21.55
CA ASN A 131 -4.36 12.68 22.99
C ASN A 131 -5.82 12.27 23.29
N THR A 132 -6.28 11.22 22.62
CA THR A 132 -7.66 10.70 22.70
C THR A 132 -7.66 9.17 22.69
N ASP A 133 -8.82 8.56 22.90
CA ASP A 133 -9.02 7.11 22.70
C ASP A 133 -9.21 6.76 21.22
N ILE A 134 -9.02 5.49 20.87
CA ILE A 134 -9.09 5.00 19.48
C ILE A 134 -10.50 5.19 18.90
N ASP A 135 -11.55 4.97 19.68
CA ASP A 135 -12.94 5.05 19.20
C ASP A 135 -13.31 6.49 18.83
N SER A 136 -12.76 7.45 19.56
CA SER A 136 -12.94 8.88 19.31
C SER A 136 -12.23 9.40 18.06
N LEU A 137 -11.35 8.61 17.43
CA LEU A 137 -10.69 9.02 16.16
C LEU A 137 -11.68 9.23 15.01
N SER A 138 -12.82 8.54 15.07
CA SER A 138 -13.86 8.65 14.03
C SER A 138 -14.36 10.07 13.80
N LYS A 139 -14.30 10.96 14.79
CA LYS A 139 -14.70 12.38 14.69
C LYS A 139 -13.81 13.22 13.76
N TYR A 140 -12.59 12.75 13.48
CA TYR A 140 -11.65 13.42 12.56
C TYR A 140 -11.67 12.82 11.15
N VAL A 141 -12.41 11.74 10.94
CA VAL A 141 -12.62 11.17 9.60
C VAL A 141 -13.51 12.11 8.80
N SER A 142 -13.01 12.62 7.69
CA SER A 142 -13.68 13.61 6.89
C SER A 142 -14.28 13.03 5.63
N GLN A 143 -15.59 13.10 5.50
CA GLN A 143 -16.30 12.69 4.29
C GLN A 143 -15.94 13.56 3.09
N GLU A 144 -15.71 14.85 3.33
CA GLU A 144 -15.30 15.80 2.31
C GLU A 144 -13.91 15.44 1.75
N LEU A 145 -12.95 15.11 2.62
CA LEU A 145 -11.62 14.64 2.17
C LEU A 145 -11.73 13.34 1.38
N ILE A 146 -12.54 12.37 1.85
CA ILE A 146 -12.76 11.10 1.14
C ILE A 146 -13.27 11.38 -0.27
N GLN A 147 -14.26 12.25 -0.42
CA GLN A 147 -14.84 12.58 -1.73
C GLN A 147 -13.81 13.23 -2.66
N GLU A 148 -13.00 14.16 -2.16
CA GLU A 148 -11.94 14.79 -2.96
C GLU A 148 -10.85 13.79 -3.37
N VAL A 149 -10.46 12.88 -2.48
CA VAL A 149 -9.51 11.80 -2.81
C VAL A 149 -10.10 10.88 -3.88
N VAL A 150 -11.36 10.49 -3.75
CA VAL A 150 -12.05 9.67 -4.77
C VAL A 150 -12.05 10.36 -6.12
N LYS A 151 -12.47 11.62 -6.20
CA LYS A 151 -12.50 12.40 -7.46
C LYS A 151 -11.13 12.46 -8.14
N LEU A 152 -10.06 12.54 -7.37
CA LEU A 152 -8.70 12.61 -7.91
C LEU A 152 -8.19 11.24 -8.39
N ARG A 153 -8.65 10.15 -7.78
CA ARG A 153 -8.14 8.80 -8.03
C ARG A 153 -9.03 7.93 -8.91
N GLU A 154 -10.33 8.27 -9.05
CA GLU A 154 -11.27 7.46 -9.85
C GLU A 154 -10.95 7.50 -11.35
N ILE A 155 -10.49 8.65 -11.86
CA ILE A 155 -10.08 8.79 -13.27
C ILE A 155 -8.55 8.82 -13.32
N LYS A 156 -7.98 7.80 -13.95
CA LYS A 156 -6.53 7.63 -14.06
C LYS A 156 -5.97 8.50 -15.19
N SER A 157 -4.82 9.10 -14.93
CA SER A 157 -4.02 9.74 -15.95
C SER A 157 -3.32 8.70 -16.85
N ASP A 158 -2.80 9.12 -17.99
CA ASP A 158 -2.09 8.23 -18.91
C ASP A 158 -0.88 7.55 -18.25
N VAL A 159 -0.16 8.25 -17.36
CA VAL A 159 0.99 7.70 -16.63
C VAL A 159 0.55 6.61 -15.64
N GLU A 160 -0.60 6.78 -14.97
CA GLU A 160 -1.16 5.77 -14.09
C GLU A 160 -1.62 4.53 -14.87
N ILE A 161 -2.26 4.74 -16.03
CA ILE A 161 -2.68 3.64 -16.92
C ILE A 161 -1.45 2.86 -17.40
N GLU A 162 -0.39 3.54 -17.81
CA GLU A 162 0.86 2.92 -18.22
C GLU A 162 1.45 2.01 -17.13
N ASP A 163 1.37 2.44 -15.88
CA ASP A 163 1.86 1.68 -14.74
C ASP A 163 0.94 0.49 -14.40
N MET A 164 -0.38 0.66 -14.50
CA MET A 164 -1.35 -0.43 -14.38
C MET A 164 -1.14 -1.50 -15.48
N GLU A 165 -0.82 -1.10 -16.71
CA GLU A 165 -0.51 -2.03 -17.79
C GLU A 165 0.78 -2.84 -17.54
N LYS A 166 1.80 -2.24 -16.89
CA LYS A 166 2.99 -2.98 -16.45
C LYS A 166 2.62 -4.07 -15.43
N ALA A 167 1.77 -3.73 -14.45
CA ALA A 167 1.27 -4.70 -13.48
C ALA A 167 0.48 -5.83 -14.18
N ALA A 168 -0.40 -5.48 -15.11
CA ALA A 168 -1.18 -6.44 -15.90
C ALA A 168 -0.29 -7.36 -16.75
N ASN A 169 0.76 -6.83 -17.38
CA ASN A 169 1.71 -7.61 -18.13
C ASN A 169 2.49 -8.61 -17.23
N THR A 170 2.88 -8.20 -16.03
CA THR A 170 3.48 -9.12 -15.06
C THR A 170 2.51 -10.25 -14.67
N ALA A 171 1.23 -9.91 -14.44
CA ALA A 171 0.20 -10.91 -14.15
C ALA A 171 -0.04 -11.87 -15.33
N TYR A 172 0.09 -11.42 -16.56
CA TYR A 172 0.08 -12.32 -17.73
C TYR A 172 1.16 -13.41 -17.61
N PHE A 173 2.37 -13.07 -17.21
CA PHE A 173 3.43 -14.05 -17.01
C PHE A 173 3.15 -14.96 -15.79
N MET A 174 2.56 -14.44 -14.71
CA MET A 174 2.15 -15.23 -13.56
C MET A 174 1.14 -16.30 -13.97
N HIS A 175 0.06 -15.89 -14.64
CA HIS A 175 -1.00 -16.82 -15.07
C HIS A 175 -0.53 -17.82 -16.13
N THR A 176 0.29 -17.42 -17.10
CA THR A 176 0.85 -18.35 -18.09
C THR A 176 1.83 -19.34 -17.46
N THR A 177 2.52 -18.96 -16.37
CA THR A 177 3.33 -19.89 -15.58
C THR A 177 2.45 -20.90 -14.86
N ALA A 178 1.38 -20.46 -14.19
CA ALA A 178 0.41 -21.37 -13.58
C ALA A 178 -0.18 -22.35 -14.59
N MET A 179 -0.58 -21.87 -15.77
CA MET A 179 -1.11 -22.73 -16.85
C MET A 179 -0.12 -23.81 -17.29
N LYS A 180 1.15 -23.45 -17.47
CA LYS A 180 2.20 -24.40 -17.89
C LYS A 180 2.51 -25.46 -16.83
N MET A 181 2.39 -25.10 -15.55
CA MET A 181 2.66 -25.99 -14.41
C MET A 181 1.45 -26.82 -14.00
N CYS A 182 0.23 -26.48 -14.43
CA CYS A 182 -1.01 -27.14 -14.04
C CYS A 182 -1.13 -28.54 -14.64
N LYS A 183 -0.40 -29.49 -14.05
CA LYS A 183 -0.33 -30.91 -14.48
C LYS A 183 -0.67 -31.85 -13.32
N PRO A 184 -1.23 -33.04 -13.60
CA PRO A 184 -1.46 -34.03 -12.56
C PRO A 184 -0.18 -34.35 -11.78
N GLY A 185 -0.30 -34.47 -10.46
CA GLY A 185 0.79 -34.82 -9.55
C GLY A 185 1.60 -33.60 -9.03
N VAL A 186 1.44 -32.42 -9.59
CA VAL A 186 2.08 -31.19 -9.09
C VAL A 186 1.38 -30.71 -7.81
N ILE A 187 2.13 -30.23 -6.83
CA ILE A 187 1.59 -29.66 -5.59
C ILE A 187 1.24 -28.18 -5.84
N GLU A 188 0.08 -27.74 -5.36
CA GLU A 188 -0.38 -26.35 -5.48
C GLU A 188 0.68 -25.34 -5.00
N GLN A 189 1.40 -25.67 -3.91
CA GLN A 189 2.48 -24.87 -3.34
C GLN A 189 3.62 -24.57 -4.33
N GLU A 190 3.96 -25.52 -5.20
CA GLU A 190 5.01 -25.35 -6.20
C GLU A 190 4.60 -24.30 -7.23
N ILE A 191 3.32 -24.32 -7.63
CA ILE A 191 2.79 -23.35 -8.59
C ILE A 191 2.66 -21.96 -7.94
N ALA A 192 2.13 -21.90 -6.71
CA ALA A 192 2.01 -20.65 -5.98
C ALA A 192 3.37 -19.96 -5.82
N GLY A 193 4.39 -20.71 -5.39
CA GLY A 193 5.75 -20.17 -5.26
C GLY A 193 6.36 -19.70 -6.59
N ALA A 194 6.10 -20.42 -7.70
CA ALA A 194 6.55 -20.01 -9.02
C ALA A 194 5.85 -18.71 -9.49
N VAL A 195 4.55 -18.60 -9.24
CA VAL A 195 3.74 -17.42 -9.57
C VAL A 195 4.20 -16.20 -8.77
N GLU A 196 4.42 -16.34 -7.47
CA GLU A 196 5.00 -15.28 -6.63
C GLU A 196 6.41 -14.89 -7.08
N GLY A 197 7.25 -15.87 -7.45
CA GLY A 197 8.58 -15.64 -8.00
C GLY A 197 8.55 -14.78 -9.26
N VAL A 198 7.56 -14.98 -10.15
CA VAL A 198 7.35 -14.13 -11.33
C VAL A 198 7.03 -12.69 -10.92
N ALA A 199 6.11 -12.49 -9.96
CA ALA A 199 5.76 -11.16 -9.50
C ALA A 199 6.97 -10.43 -8.88
N ILE A 200 7.77 -11.12 -8.07
CA ILE A 200 8.96 -10.54 -7.41
C ILE A 200 10.04 -10.20 -8.44
N SER A 201 10.25 -11.04 -9.45
CA SER A 201 11.32 -10.85 -10.45
C SER A 201 11.00 -9.78 -11.50
N ASN A 202 9.72 -9.47 -11.74
CA ASN A 202 9.29 -8.55 -12.78
C ASN A 202 8.66 -7.25 -12.26
N GLY A 203 8.49 -7.13 -10.95
CA GLY A 203 7.81 -5.99 -10.36
C GLY A 203 8.23 -5.74 -8.93
N TYR A 204 7.29 -5.26 -8.16
CA TYR A 204 7.47 -5.00 -6.74
C TYR A 204 7.04 -6.19 -5.86
N GLY A 205 6.25 -7.12 -6.39
CA GLY A 205 5.76 -8.34 -5.76
C GLY A 205 4.31 -8.61 -6.10
N VAL A 206 3.68 -9.48 -5.31
CA VAL A 206 2.25 -9.76 -5.47
C VAL A 206 1.41 -8.61 -4.91
N SER A 207 0.28 -8.33 -5.56
CA SER A 207 -0.70 -7.33 -5.12
C SER A 207 -1.52 -7.81 -3.91
N PHE A 208 -1.67 -9.13 -3.77
CA PHE A 208 -2.31 -9.82 -2.64
C PHE A 208 -1.76 -11.26 -2.57
N PRO A 209 -1.89 -11.94 -1.41
CA PRO A 209 -1.46 -13.32 -1.29
C PRO A 209 -2.13 -14.20 -2.35
N VAL A 210 -1.33 -14.98 -3.08
CA VAL A 210 -1.83 -15.83 -4.17
C VAL A 210 -2.91 -16.78 -3.66
N ILE A 211 -4.04 -16.83 -4.35
CA ILE A 211 -5.11 -17.80 -4.15
C ILE A 211 -5.02 -18.80 -5.27
N LEU A 212 -4.68 -20.05 -4.94
CA LEU A 212 -4.47 -21.09 -5.92
C LEU A 212 -4.89 -22.43 -5.34
N SER A 213 -5.94 -23.03 -5.89
CA SER A 213 -6.45 -24.31 -5.37
C SER A 213 -7.35 -25.04 -6.37
N MET A 214 -7.37 -26.38 -6.29
CA MET A 214 -8.42 -27.21 -6.90
C MET A 214 -9.76 -27.07 -6.16
N ASP A 215 -9.75 -26.63 -4.92
CA ASP A 215 -10.95 -26.40 -4.11
C ASP A 215 -11.47 -24.98 -4.25
N GLY A 216 -11.66 -24.54 -5.49
CA GLY A 216 -12.07 -23.20 -5.87
C GLY A 216 -13.44 -22.73 -5.34
N GLN A 217 -14.22 -23.63 -4.72
CA GLN A 217 -15.42 -23.27 -3.96
C GLN A 217 -15.07 -22.49 -2.68
N THR A 218 -13.83 -22.57 -2.18
CA THR A 218 -13.30 -21.76 -1.08
C THR A 218 -12.59 -20.55 -1.68
N LEU A 219 -13.29 -19.40 -1.72
CA LEU A 219 -12.86 -18.23 -2.50
C LEU A 219 -11.53 -17.63 -2.06
N HIS A 220 -11.23 -17.58 -0.75
CA HIS A 220 -9.96 -17.09 -0.22
C HIS A 220 -9.16 -18.21 0.43
N ASN A 221 -8.91 -19.28 -0.35
CA ASN A 221 -8.12 -20.40 0.13
C ASN A 221 -6.62 -20.09 -0.01
N HIS A 222 -5.96 -19.90 1.12
CA HIS A 222 -4.50 -19.70 1.21
C HIS A 222 -3.75 -21.00 1.54
N ASN A 223 -4.44 -22.14 1.55
CA ASN A 223 -3.82 -23.45 1.72
C ASN A 223 -3.47 -24.03 0.34
N HIS A 224 -2.21 -24.35 0.13
CA HIS A 224 -1.67 -24.85 -1.14
C HIS A 224 -1.15 -26.30 -1.03
N ASN A 225 -1.72 -27.10 -0.15
CA ASN A 225 -1.28 -28.49 0.09
C ASN A 225 -1.87 -29.51 -0.89
N GLY A 226 -2.79 -29.11 -1.77
CA GLY A 226 -3.43 -29.99 -2.72
C GLY A 226 -2.46 -30.52 -3.76
N ILE A 227 -2.60 -31.82 -4.11
CA ILE A 227 -1.92 -32.44 -5.25
C ILE A 227 -2.87 -32.45 -6.43
N LEU A 228 -2.48 -31.79 -7.53
CA LEU A 228 -3.32 -31.65 -8.71
C LEU A 228 -3.72 -33.01 -9.30
N GLN A 229 -5.00 -33.19 -9.56
CA GLN A 229 -5.59 -34.43 -10.07
C GLN A 229 -6.15 -34.24 -11.48
N GLU A 230 -5.91 -35.19 -12.35
CA GLU A 230 -6.48 -35.20 -13.71
C GLU A 230 -8.00 -35.09 -13.67
N GLY A 231 -8.57 -34.33 -14.59
CA GLY A 231 -10.02 -34.13 -14.67
C GLY A 231 -10.59 -33.09 -13.68
N ARG A 232 -9.75 -32.55 -12.78
CA ARG A 232 -10.10 -31.42 -11.91
C ARG A 232 -9.75 -30.09 -12.57
N MET A 233 -10.24 -29.03 -11.99
CA MET A 233 -9.88 -27.64 -12.35
C MET A 233 -9.14 -27.00 -11.19
N MET A 234 -8.22 -26.10 -11.49
CA MET A 234 -7.50 -25.28 -10.53
C MET A 234 -7.89 -23.82 -10.76
N VAL A 235 -8.34 -23.15 -9.73
CA VAL A 235 -8.48 -21.68 -9.72
C VAL A 235 -7.11 -21.11 -9.39
N CYS A 236 -6.70 -20.09 -10.13
CA CYS A 236 -5.55 -19.25 -9.84
C CYS A 236 -6.02 -17.79 -9.86
N ASP A 237 -5.99 -17.15 -8.70
CA ASP A 237 -6.29 -15.74 -8.49
C ASP A 237 -5.04 -15.07 -7.98
N ALA A 238 -4.44 -14.22 -8.82
CA ALA A 238 -3.14 -13.64 -8.56
C ALA A 238 -2.95 -12.35 -9.36
N GLY A 239 -2.20 -11.45 -8.78
CA GLY A 239 -1.80 -10.20 -9.41
C GLY A 239 -0.43 -9.72 -8.94
N ALA A 240 0.14 -8.81 -9.69
CA ALA A 240 1.40 -8.17 -9.38
C ALA A 240 1.20 -6.69 -9.09
N GLU A 241 2.13 -6.12 -8.38
CA GLU A 241 2.18 -4.71 -8.04
C GLU A 241 3.45 -4.06 -8.62
N THR A 242 3.34 -2.83 -9.06
CA THR A 242 4.48 -2.01 -9.49
C THR A 242 5.13 -1.31 -8.30
N LYS A 243 6.30 -0.70 -8.53
CA LYS A 243 6.98 0.14 -7.52
C LYS A 243 6.16 1.36 -7.09
N ASN A 244 5.21 1.79 -7.92
CA ASN A 244 4.32 2.92 -7.62
C ASN A 244 2.99 2.47 -7.01
N TYR A 245 2.88 1.20 -6.60
CA TYR A 245 1.69 0.61 -5.97
C TYR A 245 0.46 0.52 -6.88
N TYR A 246 0.64 0.50 -8.19
CA TYR A 246 -0.42 0.12 -9.13
C TYR A 246 -0.44 -1.38 -9.28
N ALA A 247 -1.63 -1.96 -9.11
CA ALA A 247 -1.84 -3.39 -8.98
C ALA A 247 -2.62 -3.97 -10.16
N SER A 248 -2.38 -5.23 -10.46
CA SER A 248 -3.25 -6.08 -11.25
C SER A 248 -3.93 -7.13 -10.36
N ASP A 249 -5.07 -7.61 -10.82
CA ASP A 249 -5.91 -8.59 -10.14
C ASP A 249 -6.64 -9.40 -11.22
N PHE A 250 -6.26 -10.67 -11.38
CA PHE A 250 -6.86 -11.57 -12.38
C PHE A 250 -7.10 -12.95 -11.82
N THR A 251 -8.28 -13.49 -12.10
CA THR A 251 -8.60 -14.89 -11.82
C THR A 251 -8.70 -15.70 -13.11
N ARG A 252 -8.12 -16.90 -13.10
CA ARG A 252 -8.24 -17.89 -14.17
C ARG A 252 -8.54 -19.27 -13.61
N THR A 253 -9.51 -19.95 -14.22
CA THR A 253 -9.78 -21.37 -13.95
C THR A 253 -9.11 -22.21 -15.02
N ILE A 254 -8.26 -23.14 -14.62
CA ILE A 254 -7.33 -23.88 -15.47
C ILE A 254 -7.63 -25.38 -15.33
N PRO A 255 -7.86 -26.12 -16.42
CA PRO A 255 -8.04 -27.58 -16.35
C PRO A 255 -6.70 -28.26 -16.06
N VAL A 256 -6.67 -29.15 -15.07
CA VAL A 256 -5.50 -29.95 -14.76
C VAL A 256 -5.24 -30.94 -15.92
N GLY A 257 -4.02 -30.86 -16.46
CA GLY A 257 -3.67 -31.65 -17.67
C GLY A 257 -4.02 -30.98 -19.00
N GLY A 258 -4.51 -29.71 -18.98
CA GLY A 258 -4.65 -28.84 -20.15
C GLY A 258 -5.92 -29.06 -20.99
N LYS A 259 -6.86 -29.93 -20.57
CA LYS A 259 -8.13 -30.12 -21.28
C LYS A 259 -9.31 -30.08 -20.32
N PHE A 260 -10.38 -29.39 -20.72
CA PHE A 260 -11.66 -29.43 -20.00
C PHE A 260 -12.38 -30.79 -20.33
N ASN A 261 -13.10 -31.28 -19.35
CA ASN A 261 -13.99 -32.45 -19.57
C ASN A 261 -15.27 -31.97 -20.28
N SER A 262 -15.90 -32.90 -20.96
CA SER A 262 -17.22 -32.73 -21.59
C SER A 262 -18.31 -32.64 -20.53
#